data_a1121112e14e67b290bf60585f9e7360
#
_entry.id   a1121112e14e67b290bf60585f9e7360
#
_cell.length_a   1.000
_cell.length_b   1.000
_cell.length_c   1.000
_cell.angle_alpha   90.00
_cell.angle_beta   90.00
_cell.angle_gamma   90.00
#
_symmetry.space_group_name_H-M   'P 1'
#
loop_
_entity.id
_entity.type
_entity.pdbx_description
1 polymer ?
#
loop_
_entity_poly.entity_id
_entity_poly.type
_entity_poly.pdbx_seq_one_letter_code
_entity_poly.pdbx_strand_id
1 'polypeptide(L)' 'MANHITDLRKKAGFKTAKDAAKALKISNGMTYQVEGGYKKPGSTLGVKMSKLFKCTMEEIFLPYNTTNSYNLKD' A
#
# COMPACT_ATOMS: atom_id res chain seq x y z
N MET A 1 -4.30 -4.18 -11.14
CA MET A 1 -3.71 -5.42 -10.64
C MET A 1 -3.28 -5.25 -9.19
N ALA A 2 -3.53 -6.24 -8.37
CA ALA A 2 -3.18 -6.17 -6.97
C ALA A 2 -1.67 -6.19 -6.77
N ASN A 3 -1.19 -5.48 -5.75
CA ASN A 3 0.22 -5.45 -5.42
C ASN A 3 0.42 -5.88 -3.95
N HIS A 4 1.63 -5.68 -3.45
CA HIS A 4 1.96 -6.07 -2.09
C HIS A 4 1.10 -5.39 -1.03
N ILE A 5 0.58 -4.20 -1.30
CA ILE A 5 -0.30 -3.49 -0.37
C ILE A 5 -1.58 -4.29 -0.17
N THR A 6 -2.09 -4.90 -1.24
CA THR A 6 -3.27 -5.77 -1.15
C THR A 6 -3.02 -6.93 -0.21
N ASP A 7 -1.84 -7.55 -0.31
CA ASP A 7 -1.48 -8.66 0.57
C ASP A 7 -1.40 -8.23 2.03
N LEU A 8 -0.78 -7.08 2.28
CA LEU A 8 -0.68 -6.55 3.65
C LEU A 8 -2.06 -6.27 4.22
N ARG A 9 -2.94 -5.71 3.40
CA ARG A 9 -4.31 -5.42 3.79
C ARG A 9 -5.05 -6.70 4.20
N LYS A 10 -4.96 -7.72 3.37
CA LYS A 10 -5.64 -8.98 3.63
C LYS A 10 -5.11 -9.66 4.88
N LYS A 11 -3.80 -9.65 5.07
CA LYS A 11 -3.19 -10.21 6.28
C LYS A 11 -3.67 -9.53 7.54
N ALA A 12 -3.95 -8.24 7.44
CA ALA A 12 -4.41 -7.46 8.58
C ALA A 12 -5.90 -7.65 8.86
N GLY A 13 -6.60 -8.41 8.02
CA GLY A 13 -8.00 -8.70 8.24
C GLY A 13 -8.98 -7.81 7.47
N PHE A 14 -8.48 -6.92 6.63
CA PHE A 14 -9.36 -6.06 5.82
C PHE A 14 -9.66 -6.77 4.50
N LYS A 15 -10.83 -7.32 4.41
CA LYS A 15 -11.22 -8.14 3.26
C LYS A 15 -11.32 -7.37 1.96
N THR A 16 -11.72 -6.10 2.03
CA THR A 16 -11.89 -5.29 0.84
C THR A 16 -11.11 -4.00 0.93
N ALA A 17 -10.80 -3.43 -0.24
CA ALA A 17 -10.14 -2.13 -0.29
C ALA A 17 -11.00 -1.04 0.35
N LYS A 18 -12.32 -1.18 0.23
CA LYS A 18 -13.26 -0.24 0.81
C LYS A 18 -13.14 -0.20 2.33
N ASP A 19 -13.01 -1.38 2.95
CA ASP A 19 -12.85 -1.47 4.40
C ASP A 19 -11.57 -0.78 4.85
N ALA A 20 -10.48 -1.01 4.12
CA ALA A 20 -9.20 -0.37 4.44
C ALA A 20 -9.27 1.13 4.24
N ALA A 21 -9.93 1.58 3.17
CA ALA A 21 -10.08 3.01 2.90
C ALA A 21 -10.78 3.71 4.06
N LYS A 22 -11.83 3.08 4.57
CA LYS A 22 -12.59 3.62 5.67
C LYS A 22 -11.71 3.76 6.93
N ALA A 23 -10.94 2.72 7.22
CA ALA A 23 -10.07 2.72 8.39
C ALA A 23 -8.93 3.73 8.23
N LEU A 24 -8.43 3.90 7.01
CA LEU A 24 -7.37 4.86 6.73
C LEU A 24 -7.88 6.29 6.57
N LYS A 25 -9.20 6.45 6.49
CA LYS A 25 -9.85 7.74 6.29
C LYS A 25 -9.44 8.38 4.97
N ILE A 26 -9.39 7.59 3.93
CA ILE A 26 -9.10 8.06 2.58
C ILE A 26 -10.21 7.60 1.65
N SER A 27 -10.24 8.13 0.44
CA SER A 27 -11.27 7.77 -0.52
C SER A 27 -11.06 6.35 -1.04
N ASN A 28 -12.14 5.71 -1.47
CA ASN A 28 -12.06 4.41 -2.11
C ASN A 28 -11.17 4.47 -3.35
N GLY A 29 -11.33 5.54 -4.13
CA GLY A 29 -10.54 5.72 -5.34
C GLY A 29 -9.04 5.74 -5.07
N MET A 30 -8.64 6.45 -4.01
CA MET A 30 -7.24 6.51 -3.62
C MET A 30 -6.71 5.12 -3.27
N THR A 31 -7.49 4.36 -2.52
CA THR A 31 -7.11 3.02 -2.12
C THR A 31 -6.96 2.11 -3.33
N TYR A 32 -7.90 2.18 -4.27
CA TYR A 32 -7.82 1.38 -5.49
C TYR A 32 -6.58 1.73 -6.31
N GLN A 33 -6.24 3.01 -6.40
CA GLN A 33 -5.06 3.43 -7.14
C GLN A 33 -3.78 2.89 -6.51
N VAL A 34 -3.70 2.93 -5.20
CA VAL A 34 -2.53 2.41 -4.49
C VAL A 34 -2.43 0.90 -4.65
N GLU A 35 -3.53 0.19 -4.42
CA GLU A 35 -3.52 -1.27 -4.53
C GLU A 35 -3.36 -1.75 -5.96
N GLY A 36 -3.80 -0.96 -6.91
CA GLY A 36 -3.66 -1.29 -8.32
C GLY A 36 -2.27 -1.00 -8.88
N GLY A 37 -1.43 -0.36 -8.09
CA GLY A 37 -0.09 -0.03 -8.55
C GLY A 37 0.00 1.25 -9.35
N TYR A 38 -1.10 2.00 -9.45
CA TYR A 38 -1.11 3.24 -10.21
C TYR A 38 -0.54 4.42 -9.43
N LYS A 39 -0.52 4.29 -8.12
CA LYS A 39 -0.07 5.39 -7.28
C LYS A 39 0.68 4.84 -6.07
N LYS A 40 1.80 5.48 -5.78
CA LYS A 40 2.61 5.13 -4.62
C LYS A 40 2.11 5.93 -3.42
N PRO A 41 1.95 5.30 -2.25
CA PRO A 41 1.50 6.05 -1.07
C PRO A 41 2.56 7.05 -0.64
N GLY A 42 2.11 8.23 -0.22
CA GLY A 42 3.01 9.21 0.37
C GLY A 42 3.43 8.79 1.77
N SER A 43 4.39 9.52 2.35
CA SER A 43 4.90 9.14 3.67
C SER A 43 3.81 9.16 4.76
N THR A 44 2.93 10.14 4.74
CA THR A 44 1.85 10.20 5.73
C THR A 44 0.94 8.99 5.63
N LEU A 45 0.54 8.65 4.41
CA LEU A 45 -0.31 7.50 4.19
C LEU A 45 0.43 6.20 4.53
N GLY A 46 1.71 6.15 4.21
CA GLY A 46 2.53 4.99 4.53
C GLY A 46 2.60 4.73 6.03
N VAL A 47 2.72 5.78 6.84
CA VAL A 47 2.72 5.64 8.29
C VAL A 47 1.37 5.09 8.76
N LYS A 48 0.27 5.62 8.24
CA LYS A 48 -1.05 5.12 8.59
C LYS A 48 -1.22 3.66 8.22
N MET A 49 -0.75 3.29 7.03
CA MET A 49 -0.83 1.90 6.57
C MET A 49 0.00 0.98 7.45
N SER A 50 1.21 1.40 7.83
CA SER A 50 2.06 0.55 8.65
C SER A 50 1.41 0.26 9.99
N LYS A 51 0.78 1.25 10.58
CA LYS A 51 0.10 1.07 11.86
C LYS A 51 -1.16 0.21 11.71
N LEU A 52 -1.94 0.49 10.69
CA LEU A 52 -3.20 -0.22 10.49
C LEU A 52 -2.98 -1.66 10.09
N PHE A 53 -2.04 -1.91 9.20
CA PHE A 53 -1.76 -3.26 8.70
C PHE A 53 -0.75 -4.00 9.57
N LYS A 54 -0.28 -3.36 10.65
CA LYS A 54 0.67 -3.96 11.59
C LYS A 54 1.92 -4.47 10.88
N CYS A 55 2.47 -3.63 10.03
CA CYS A 55 3.67 -3.94 9.28
C CYS A 55 4.64 -2.77 9.39
N THR A 56 5.85 -2.97 8.87
CA THR A 56 6.87 -1.93 8.91
C THR A 56 6.72 -1.00 7.70
N MET A 57 7.31 0.19 7.83
CA MET A 57 7.38 1.10 6.69
C MET A 57 8.14 0.45 5.53
N GLU A 58 9.16 -0.34 5.86
CA GLU A 58 9.93 -1.05 4.85
C GLU A 58 9.07 -2.00 4.04
N GLU A 59 8.16 -2.70 4.70
CA GLU A 59 7.27 -3.62 3.99
C GLU A 59 6.38 -2.89 3.00
N ILE A 60 6.07 -1.65 3.29
CA ILE A 60 5.25 -0.83 2.40
C ILE A 60 6.06 -0.25 1.25
N PHE A 61 7.23 0.30 1.54
CA PHE A 61 7.98 1.07 0.56
C PHE A 61 9.09 0.32 -0.18
N LEU A 62 9.66 -0.69 0.44
CA LEU A 62 10.79 -1.39 -0.16
C LEU A 62 10.49 -2.01 -1.53
N PRO A 63 9.33 -2.63 -1.74
CA PRO A 63 9.02 -3.17 -3.07
C PRO A 63 9.05 -2.13 -4.17
N TYR A 64 8.63 -0.90 -3.87
CA TYR A 64 8.71 0.18 -4.87
C TYR A 64 10.15 0.53 -5.17
N ASN A 65 10.98 0.63 -4.13
CA ASN A 65 12.38 0.95 -4.30
C ASN A 65 13.12 -0.12 -5.07
N THR A 66 12.80 -1.37 -4.79
CA THR A 66 13.43 -2.50 -5.49
C THR A 66 13.09 -2.44 -6.97
N THR A 67 11.84 -2.16 -7.30
CA THR A 67 11.41 -2.05 -8.67
C THR A 67 12.14 -0.92 -9.36
N ASN A 68 12.28 0.21 -8.70
CA ASN A 68 13.00 1.35 -9.23
C ASN A 68 14.46 1.01 -9.49
N SER A 69 15.07 0.26 -8.59
CA SER A 69 16.45 -0.14 -8.76
C SER A 69 16.64 -0.96 -10.02
N TYR A 70 15.73 -1.86 -10.30
CA TYR A 70 15.77 -2.61 -11.54
C TYR A 70 15.74 -1.71 -12.74
N ASN A 71 14.80 -0.79 -12.74
CA ASN A 71 14.62 0.10 -13.87
C ASN A 71 15.85 0.95 -14.11
N LEU A 72 16.48 1.40 -13.05
CA LEU A 72 17.65 2.24 -13.16
C LEU A 72 18.85 1.51 -13.71
N LYS A 73 18.94 0.23 -13.46
CA LYS A 73 20.07 -0.56 -13.95
C LYS A 73 20.00 -0.77 -15.44
N ASP A 74 18.84 -0.76 -15.95
CA ASP A 74 18.63 -0.95 -17.38
C ASP A 74 18.93 0.32 -18.14
#